data_3b47eb3161385a29c3b7802f6fcca81c
#
_entry.id   3b47eb3161385a29c3b7802f6fcca81c
#
_cell.length_a   1.000
_cell.length_b   1.000
_cell.length_c   1.000
_cell.angle_alpha   90.00
_cell.angle_beta   90.00
_cell.angle_gamma   90.00
#
_symmetry.space_group_name_H-M   'P 1'
#
loop_
_entity.id
_entity.type
_entity.pdbx_description
1 polymer ?
#
loop_
_entity_poly.entity_id
_entity_poly.type
_entity_poly.pdbx_seq_one_letter_code
_entity_poly.pdbx_strand_id
1 'polypeptide(L)'
;MDNNLEKLRKSAHLTQCKLGRQLGLSQQVISRIERDISTITLDHLLLLADFYHVSIDYLLDRTKVKRSWEEQQAISAVLEEHYELVRAIDMLDERDTGLVWALIEKMLKDNKE
;
A
#
# COMPACT_ATOMS: atom_id res chain seq x y z
N MET A 1 -11.92 -14.46 9.76
CA MET A 1 -11.60 -13.27 8.95
C MET A 1 -10.23 -13.42 8.30
N ASP A 2 -10.17 -13.14 7.00
CA ASP A 2 -8.90 -13.17 6.29
C ASP A 2 -8.02 -12.01 6.77
N ASN A 3 -6.75 -12.29 7.11
CA ASN A 3 -5.82 -11.22 7.38
C ASN A 3 -5.28 -10.64 6.06
N ASN A 4 -4.52 -9.55 6.14
CA ASN A 4 -4.05 -8.86 4.96
C ASN A 4 -3.05 -9.69 4.14
N LEU A 5 -2.27 -10.57 4.76
CA LEU A 5 -1.37 -11.47 4.04
C LEU A 5 -2.17 -12.43 3.15
N GLU A 6 -3.22 -13.04 3.69
CA GLU A 6 -4.07 -13.94 2.92
C GLU A 6 -4.73 -13.22 1.75
N LYS A 7 -5.21 -11.99 1.98
CA LYS A 7 -5.80 -11.16 0.92
C LYS A 7 -4.80 -10.88 -0.21
N LEU A 8 -3.57 -10.50 0.15
CA LEU A 8 -2.52 -10.24 -0.83
C LEU A 8 -2.17 -11.51 -1.62
N ARG A 9 -2.04 -12.63 -0.93
CA ARG A 9 -1.73 -13.91 -1.58
C ARG A 9 -2.81 -14.29 -2.59
N LYS A 10 -4.08 -14.21 -2.19
CA LYS A 10 -5.21 -14.53 -3.06
C LYS A 10 -5.31 -13.58 -4.24
N SER A 11 -5.06 -12.29 -4.03
CA SER A 11 -5.04 -11.29 -5.10
C SER A 11 -3.94 -11.57 -6.13
N ALA A 12 -2.82 -12.14 -5.70
CA ALA A 12 -1.72 -12.54 -6.58
C ALA A 12 -1.93 -13.92 -7.21
N HIS A 13 -3.05 -14.58 -6.93
CA HIS A 13 -3.38 -15.91 -7.43
C HIS A 13 -2.36 -16.98 -7.02
N LEU A 14 -1.79 -16.84 -5.83
CA LEU A 14 -0.83 -17.79 -5.27
C LEU A 14 -1.48 -18.70 -4.24
N THR A 15 -1.09 -19.98 -4.26
CA THR A 15 -1.39 -20.88 -3.15
C THR A 15 -0.38 -20.65 -2.02
N GLN A 16 -0.70 -21.11 -0.82
CA GLN A 16 0.25 -21.05 0.30
C GLN A 16 1.57 -21.76 -0.04
N CYS A 17 1.47 -22.88 -0.73
CA CYS A 17 2.64 -23.65 -1.15
C CYS A 17 3.51 -22.86 -2.14
N LYS A 18 2.90 -22.22 -3.13
CA LYS A 18 3.62 -21.43 -4.14
C LYS A 18 4.28 -20.20 -3.53
N LEU A 19 3.57 -19.50 -2.63
CA LEU A 19 4.13 -18.36 -1.91
C LEU A 19 5.35 -18.80 -1.09
N GLY A 20 5.23 -19.89 -0.37
CA GLY A 20 6.33 -20.43 0.42
C GLY A 20 7.55 -20.74 -0.44
N ARG A 21 7.35 -21.34 -1.61
CA ARG A 21 8.46 -21.63 -2.54
C ARG A 21 9.18 -20.37 -3.00
N GLN A 22 8.44 -19.33 -3.30
CA GLN A 22 9.04 -18.07 -3.76
C GLN A 22 9.84 -17.38 -2.66
N LEU A 23 9.46 -17.57 -1.40
CA LEU A 23 10.11 -16.90 -0.26
C LEU A 23 11.06 -17.79 0.51
N GLY A 24 11.14 -19.07 0.16
CA GLY A 24 11.95 -20.03 0.92
C GLY A 24 11.36 -20.40 2.26
N LEU A 25 10.04 -20.33 2.39
CA LEU A 25 9.30 -20.66 3.60
C LEU A 25 8.44 -21.92 3.40
N SER A 26 8.19 -22.66 4.47
CA SER A 26 7.29 -23.81 4.39
C SER A 26 5.83 -23.36 4.32
N GLN A 27 4.98 -24.21 3.75
CA GLN A 27 3.53 -23.98 3.74
C GLN A 27 2.99 -23.84 5.17
N GLN A 28 3.51 -24.60 6.11
CA GLN A 28 3.07 -24.55 7.51
C GLN A 28 3.33 -23.18 8.14
N VAL A 29 4.46 -22.54 7.79
CA VAL A 29 4.77 -21.18 8.25
C VAL A 29 3.76 -20.19 7.67
N ILE A 30 3.51 -20.25 6.37
CA ILE A 30 2.53 -19.36 5.72
C ILE A 30 1.13 -19.57 6.32
N SER A 31 0.72 -20.82 6.48
CA SER A 31 -0.58 -21.17 7.07
C SER A 31 -0.75 -20.60 8.48
N ARG A 32 0.29 -20.75 9.31
CA ARG A 32 0.27 -20.23 10.68
C ARG A 32 0.13 -18.70 10.71
N ILE A 33 0.89 -18.00 9.87
CA ILE A 33 0.86 -16.55 9.82
C ILE A 33 -0.52 -16.06 9.33
N GLU A 34 -1.11 -16.75 8.36
CA GLU A 34 -2.44 -16.38 7.85
C GLU A 34 -3.55 -16.64 8.86
N ARG A 35 -3.37 -17.59 9.75
CA ARG A 35 -4.33 -17.82 10.84
C ARG A 35 -4.18 -16.81 11.97
N ASP A 36 -2.96 -16.42 12.27
CA ASP A 36 -2.65 -15.50 13.36
C ASP A 36 -1.38 -14.72 13.04
N ILE A 37 -1.54 -13.49 12.59
CA ILE A 37 -0.42 -12.64 12.19
C ILE A 37 0.52 -12.31 13.36
N SER A 38 0.04 -12.42 14.60
CA SER A 38 0.88 -12.16 15.77
C SER A 38 2.00 -13.19 15.93
N THR A 39 1.93 -14.32 15.22
CA THR A 39 2.96 -15.36 15.27
C THR A 39 4.12 -15.09 14.29
N ILE A 40 4.03 -14.05 13.46
CA ILE A 40 5.06 -13.77 12.47
C ILE A 40 6.36 -13.30 13.13
N THR A 41 7.49 -13.80 12.64
CA THR A 41 8.80 -13.32 13.09
C THR A 41 9.13 -12.01 12.37
N LEU A 42 10.06 -11.24 12.94
CA LEU A 42 10.50 -9.99 12.30
C LEU A 42 11.08 -10.25 10.90
N ASP A 43 11.90 -11.29 10.76
CA ASP A 43 12.51 -11.63 9.47
C ASP A 43 11.45 -11.92 8.40
N HIS A 44 10.43 -12.70 8.75
CA HIS A 44 9.34 -13.03 7.83
C HIS A 44 8.49 -11.82 7.52
N LEU A 45 8.27 -10.94 8.51
CA LEU A 45 7.51 -9.70 8.32
C LEU A 45 8.19 -8.79 7.29
N LEU A 46 9.50 -8.58 7.43
CA LEU A 46 10.27 -7.77 6.49
C LEU A 46 10.29 -8.40 5.10
N LEU A 47 10.47 -9.72 5.02
CA LEU A 47 10.49 -10.45 3.76
C LEU A 47 9.17 -10.30 3.00
N LEU A 48 8.04 -10.44 3.68
CA LEU A 48 6.72 -10.33 3.06
C LEU A 48 6.39 -8.89 2.68
N ALA A 49 6.77 -7.92 3.50
CA ALA A 49 6.57 -6.51 3.18
C ALA A 49 7.32 -6.13 1.91
N ASP A 50 8.57 -6.57 1.78
CA ASP A 50 9.37 -6.32 0.58
C ASP A 50 8.80 -7.05 -0.65
N PHE A 51 8.39 -8.29 -0.48
CA PHE A 51 7.85 -9.09 -1.59
C PHE A 51 6.59 -8.44 -2.19
N TYR A 52 5.69 -7.95 -1.35
CA TYR A 52 4.43 -7.36 -1.79
C TYR A 52 4.49 -5.85 -1.97
N HIS A 53 5.63 -5.21 -1.64
CA HIS A 53 5.77 -3.74 -1.69
C HIS A 53 4.69 -3.03 -0.86
N VAL A 54 4.44 -3.53 0.33
CA VAL A 54 3.48 -2.94 1.26
C VAL A 54 4.16 -2.57 2.57
N SER A 55 3.51 -1.73 3.35
CA SER A 55 4.03 -1.35 4.66
C SER A 55 3.84 -2.49 5.68
N ILE A 56 4.68 -2.50 6.70
CA ILE A 56 4.54 -3.42 7.84
C ILE A 56 3.21 -3.19 8.54
N ASP A 57 2.80 -1.93 8.70
CA ASP A 57 1.52 -1.58 9.32
C ASP A 57 0.34 -2.19 8.56
N TYR A 58 0.40 -2.22 7.24
CA TYR A 58 -0.64 -2.88 6.44
C TYR A 58 -0.68 -4.39 6.69
N LEU A 59 0.48 -5.05 6.73
CA LEU A 59 0.54 -6.49 7.00
C LEU A 59 0.00 -6.83 8.40
N LEU A 60 0.25 -5.97 9.38
CA LEU A 60 -0.22 -6.16 10.75
C LEU A 60 -1.66 -5.67 10.96
N ASP A 61 -2.35 -5.28 9.90
CA ASP A 61 -3.72 -4.77 9.92
C ASP A 61 -3.89 -3.52 10.80
N ARG A 62 -2.84 -2.68 10.86
CA ARG A 62 -2.87 -1.40 11.59
C ARG A 62 -3.31 -0.25 10.71
N THR A 63 -3.30 -0.43 9.38
CA THR A 63 -3.75 0.56 8.41
C THR A 63 -4.33 -0.15 7.20
N LYS A 64 -5.22 0.51 6.47
CA LYS A 64 -5.75 0.03 5.19
C LYS A 64 -4.91 0.52 4.00
N VAL A 65 -3.90 1.33 4.25
CA VAL A 65 -3.01 1.89 3.23
C VAL A 65 -1.88 0.90 2.93
N LYS A 66 -1.80 0.41 1.70
CA LYS A 66 -0.84 -0.62 1.29
C LYS A 66 0.57 -0.11 1.03
N ARG A 67 0.77 1.19 0.97
CA ARG A 67 2.02 1.80 0.51
C ARG A 67 3.25 1.30 1.25
N SER A 68 4.33 1.06 0.50
CA SER A 68 5.65 0.81 1.08
C SER A 68 6.17 2.09 1.76
N TRP A 69 7.22 1.94 2.58
CA TRP A 69 7.83 3.08 3.26
C TRP A 69 8.40 4.10 2.27
N GLU A 70 9.04 3.62 1.21
CA GLU A 70 9.60 4.48 0.15
C GLU A 70 8.50 5.28 -0.55
N GLU A 71 7.39 4.63 -0.89
CA GLU A 71 6.25 5.32 -1.50
C GLU A 71 5.68 6.37 -0.56
N GLN A 72 5.54 6.04 0.72
CA GLN A 72 5.03 6.98 1.71
C GLN A 72 5.96 8.18 1.87
N GLN A 73 7.27 7.97 1.86
CA GLN A 73 8.22 9.07 1.92
C GLN A 73 8.16 9.98 0.70
N ALA A 74 8.04 9.39 -0.49
CA ALA A 74 7.92 10.16 -1.73
C ALA A 74 6.66 11.04 -1.69
N ILE A 75 5.53 10.48 -1.24
CA ILE A 75 4.28 11.23 -1.10
C ILE A 75 4.43 12.35 -0.06
N SER A 76 5.06 12.07 1.07
CA SER A 76 5.26 13.07 2.13
C SER A 76 6.13 14.22 1.66
N ALA A 77 7.17 13.94 0.87
CA ALA A 77 8.04 14.98 0.30
C ALA A 77 7.26 15.90 -0.63
N VAL A 78 6.41 15.32 -1.51
CA VAL A 78 5.56 16.12 -2.41
C VAL A 78 4.57 16.95 -1.63
N LEU A 79 3.95 16.39 -0.59
CA LEU A 79 3.02 17.11 0.27
C LEU A 79 3.69 18.29 0.99
N GLU A 80 4.91 18.11 1.48
CA GLU A 80 5.66 19.18 2.12
C GLU A 80 6.00 20.30 1.14
N GLU A 81 6.46 19.95 -0.06
CA GLU A 81 6.80 20.91 -1.10
C GLU A 81 5.60 21.75 -1.51
N HIS A 82 4.41 21.15 -1.56
CA HIS A 82 3.18 21.80 -2.03
C HIS A 82 2.15 21.98 -0.90
N TYR A 83 2.60 22.10 0.32
CA TYR A 83 1.73 22.13 1.50
C TYR A 83 0.63 23.20 1.42
N GLU A 84 0.99 24.42 1.02
CA GLU A 84 0.01 25.51 0.93
C GLU A 84 -1.08 25.21 -0.12
N LEU A 85 -0.68 24.66 -1.25
CA LEU A 85 -1.61 24.30 -2.32
C LEU A 85 -2.55 23.16 -1.87
N VAL A 86 -1.99 22.11 -1.26
CA VAL A 86 -2.76 20.97 -0.78
C VAL A 86 -3.76 21.41 0.29
N ARG A 87 -3.33 22.25 1.21
CA ARG A 87 -4.18 22.80 2.26
C ARG A 87 -5.33 23.62 1.68
N ALA A 88 -5.05 24.44 0.67
CA ALA A 88 -6.07 25.24 0.02
C ALA A 88 -7.12 24.34 -0.68
N ILE A 89 -6.69 23.28 -1.34
CA ILE A 89 -7.59 22.31 -1.99
C ILE A 89 -8.44 21.60 -0.94
N ASP A 90 -7.87 21.22 0.18
CA ASP A 90 -8.58 20.52 1.26
C ASP A 90 -9.70 21.36 1.88
N MET A 91 -9.61 22.68 1.78
CA MET A 91 -10.63 23.62 2.26
C MET A 91 -11.81 23.79 1.30
N LEU A 92 -11.70 23.27 0.09
CA LEU A 92 -12.77 23.36 -0.92
C LEU A 92 -13.83 22.29 -0.66
N ASP A 93 -15.07 22.58 -1.07
CA ASP A 93 -16.11 21.57 -1.07
C ASP A 93 -15.91 20.57 -2.23
N GLU A 94 -16.72 19.54 -2.29
CA GLU A 94 -16.61 18.49 -3.31
C GLU A 94 -16.78 19.03 -4.72
N ARG A 95 -17.69 19.98 -4.92
CA ARG A 95 -17.95 20.60 -6.20
C ARG A 95 -16.73 21.39 -6.71
N ASP A 96 -16.19 22.24 -5.85
CA ASP A 96 -15.06 23.09 -6.21
C ASP A 96 -13.78 22.25 -6.41
N THR A 97 -13.60 21.22 -5.61
CA THR A 97 -12.49 20.26 -5.79
C THR A 97 -12.59 19.61 -7.16
N GLY A 98 -13.80 19.23 -7.60
CA GLY A 98 -14.03 18.66 -8.91
C GLY A 98 -13.67 19.61 -10.03
N LEU A 99 -13.99 20.90 -9.88
CA LEU A 99 -13.62 21.93 -10.87
C LEU A 99 -12.12 22.13 -10.98
N VAL A 100 -11.42 22.16 -9.83
CA VAL A 100 -9.96 22.25 -9.79
C VAL A 100 -9.33 21.05 -10.48
N TRP A 101 -9.84 19.85 -10.20
CA TRP A 101 -9.32 18.63 -10.82
C TRP A 101 -9.49 18.66 -12.35
N ALA A 102 -10.66 19.09 -12.83
CA ALA A 102 -10.92 19.21 -14.27
C ALA A 102 -9.95 20.20 -14.93
N LEU A 103 -9.65 21.31 -14.25
CA LEU A 103 -8.69 22.30 -14.75
C LEU A 103 -7.27 21.71 -14.81
N ILE A 104 -6.86 20.98 -13.79
CA ILE A 104 -5.55 20.31 -13.77
C ILE A 104 -5.43 19.32 -14.92
N GLU A 105 -6.45 18.49 -15.14
CA GLU A 105 -6.46 17.51 -16.23
C GLU A 105 -6.31 18.20 -17.60
N LYS A 106 -6.99 19.32 -17.80
CA LYS A 106 -6.90 20.10 -19.02
C LYS A 106 -5.48 20.63 -19.24
N MET A 107 -4.88 21.20 -18.19
CA MET A 107 -3.51 21.73 -18.24
C MET A 107 -2.49 20.64 -18.57
N LEU A 108 -2.62 19.47 -17.94
CA LEU A 108 -1.73 18.34 -18.19
C LEU A 108 -1.85 17.84 -19.63
N LYS A 109 -3.06 17.82 -20.17
CA LYS A 109 -3.32 17.43 -21.55
C LYS A 109 -2.70 18.40 -22.54
N ASP A 110 -2.82 19.71 -22.29
CA ASP A 110 -2.27 20.76 -23.16
C ASP A 110 -0.73 20.77 -23.15
N ASN A 111 -0.09 20.30 -22.07
CA ASN A 111 1.36 20.26 -21.92
C ASN A 111 2.00 18.99 -22.47
N LYS A 112 1.25 18.08 -23.05
CA LYS A 112 1.76 16.80 -23.58
C LYS A 112 2.25 16.85 -25.02
N GLU A 113 2.34 18.00 -25.59
CA GLU A 113 2.88 18.15 -26.95
C GLU A 113 4.39 18.24 -26.97
#